data_82d30c811cd754580a8a206dd960b9db
#
_entry.id   82d30c811cd754580a8a206dd960b9db
#
_cell.length_a   1.000
_cell.length_b   1.000
_cell.length_c   1.000
_cell.angle_alpha   90.00
_cell.angle_beta   90.00
_cell.angle_gamma   90.00
#
_symmetry.space_group_name_H-M   'P 1'
#
loop_
_entity.id
_entity.type
_entity.pdbx_description
1 polymer ?
#
loop_
_entity_poly.entity_id
_entity_poly.type
_entity_poly.pdbx_seq_one_letter_code
_entity_poly.pdbx_strand_id
1 'polypeptide(L)'
;MFKTLLVEDNAPFRQSLREMLCERFPRMVVEEAEDGEEALQKVEGLLPHLVFMDIKLPGANGLEITRRIKGRYSTIQVIILTSYDFPEYREAAVQYGADHFLSKESSSREDILALVDSIYSEDG
;
A
#
# COMPACT_ATOMS: atom_id res chain seq x y z
N MET A 1 12.72 10.39 7.80
CA MET A 1 12.22 10.54 6.44
C MET A 1 11.13 9.52 6.18
N PHE A 2 9.97 9.97 5.73
CA PHE A 2 8.83 9.08 5.50
C PHE A 2 8.97 8.33 4.18
N LYS A 3 8.85 7.00 4.23
CA LYS A 3 9.05 6.12 3.08
C LYS A 3 7.78 5.35 2.77
N THR A 4 7.37 5.36 1.52
CA THR A 4 6.17 4.66 1.03
C THR A 4 6.55 3.72 -0.09
N LEU A 5 5.99 2.51 -0.06
CA LEU A 5 6.16 1.51 -1.11
C LEU A 5 4.81 1.28 -1.80
N LEU A 6 4.81 1.35 -3.13
CA LEU A 6 3.62 1.09 -3.95
C LEU A 6 3.75 -0.28 -4.59
N VAL A 7 2.90 -1.23 -4.19
CA VAL A 7 2.90 -2.59 -4.74
C VAL A 7 1.70 -2.73 -5.67
N GLU A 8 1.95 -2.64 -6.96
CA GLU A 8 0.92 -2.56 -7.99
C GLU A 8 1.50 -2.98 -9.33
N ASP A 9 0.88 -3.93 -10.01
CA ASP A 9 1.36 -4.37 -11.33
C ASP A 9 0.83 -3.52 -12.49
N ASN A 10 -0.26 -2.76 -12.29
CA ASN A 10 -0.79 -1.86 -13.31
C ASN A 10 0.07 -0.59 -13.34
N ALA A 11 0.97 -0.52 -14.32
CA ALA A 11 1.94 0.57 -14.38
C ALA A 11 1.30 1.97 -14.49
N PRO A 12 0.28 2.19 -15.34
CA PRO A 12 -0.36 3.51 -15.39
C PRO A 12 -0.99 3.94 -14.07
N PHE A 13 -1.65 3.02 -13.38
CA PHE A 13 -2.25 3.33 -12.08
C PHE A 13 -1.17 3.62 -11.04
N ARG A 14 -0.12 2.79 -11.03
CA ARG A 14 1.00 2.97 -10.09
C ARG A 14 1.67 4.32 -10.30
N GLN A 15 1.89 4.71 -11.56
CA GLN A 15 2.49 6.00 -11.88
C GLN A 15 1.61 7.16 -11.44
N SER A 16 0.30 7.07 -11.68
CA SER A 16 -0.65 8.10 -11.26
C SER A 16 -0.64 8.27 -9.75
N LEU A 17 -0.61 7.16 -9.01
CA LEU A 17 -0.55 7.19 -7.55
C LEU A 17 0.76 7.80 -7.07
N ARG A 18 1.87 7.44 -7.70
CA ARG A 18 3.19 8.01 -7.37
C ARG A 18 3.21 9.52 -7.57
N GLU A 19 2.72 9.99 -8.72
CA GLU A 19 2.70 11.41 -9.02
C GLU A 19 1.85 12.18 -8.01
N MET A 20 0.70 11.64 -7.67
CA MET A 20 -0.20 12.24 -6.70
C MET A 20 0.46 12.38 -5.33
N LEU A 21 1.14 11.34 -4.87
CA LEU A 21 1.81 11.35 -3.58
C LEU A 21 3.02 12.28 -3.58
N CYS A 22 3.83 12.24 -4.63
CA CYS A 22 5.02 13.09 -4.72
C CYS A 22 4.66 14.57 -4.81
N GLU A 23 3.56 14.89 -5.48
CA GLU A 23 3.08 16.27 -5.58
C GLU A 23 2.61 16.81 -4.22
N ARG A 24 1.83 16.00 -3.51
CA ARG A 24 1.25 16.41 -2.22
C ARG A 24 2.27 16.35 -1.08
N PHE A 25 3.20 15.40 -1.15
CA PHE A 25 4.21 15.17 -0.09
C PHE A 25 5.60 15.17 -0.72
N PRO A 26 6.16 16.34 -1.03
CA PRO A 26 7.42 16.43 -1.79
C PRO A 26 8.62 15.77 -1.11
N ARG A 27 8.59 15.61 0.22
CA ARG A 27 9.69 15.00 0.97
C ARG A 27 9.54 13.50 1.18
N MET A 28 8.41 12.95 0.77
CA MET A 28 8.17 11.51 0.91
C MET A 28 9.04 10.76 -0.10
N VAL A 29 9.69 9.69 0.37
CA VAL A 29 10.38 8.75 -0.51
C VAL A 29 9.34 7.75 -1.00
N VAL A 30 9.20 7.61 -2.31
CA VAL A 30 8.23 6.67 -2.90
C VAL A 30 8.99 5.66 -3.75
N GLU A 31 8.89 4.39 -3.39
CA GLU A 31 9.45 3.27 -4.14
C GLU A 31 8.31 2.43 -4.70
N GLU A 32 8.61 1.58 -5.68
CA GLU A 32 7.60 0.79 -6.40
C GLU A 32 8.00 -0.67 -6.49
N ALA A 33 7.00 -1.56 -6.50
CA ALA A 33 7.17 -2.98 -6.74
C ALA A 33 6.03 -3.46 -7.63
N GLU A 34 6.32 -4.37 -8.55
CA GLU A 34 5.34 -4.87 -9.51
C GLU A 34 4.73 -6.21 -9.12
N ASP A 35 5.37 -6.93 -8.20
CA ASP A 35 4.92 -8.25 -7.78
C ASP A 35 5.24 -8.49 -6.30
N GLY A 36 4.79 -9.64 -5.79
CA GLY A 36 4.94 -9.95 -4.38
C GLY A 36 6.38 -10.19 -3.93
N GLU A 37 7.19 -10.81 -4.79
CA GLU A 37 8.58 -11.08 -4.44
C GLU A 37 9.37 -9.79 -4.34
N GLU A 38 9.22 -8.91 -5.31
CA GLU A 38 9.85 -7.60 -5.31
C GLU A 38 9.40 -6.79 -4.09
N ALA A 39 8.10 -6.87 -3.75
CA ALA A 39 7.56 -6.18 -2.60
C ALA A 39 8.25 -6.60 -1.30
N LEU A 40 8.41 -7.91 -1.10
CA LEU A 40 9.06 -8.43 0.11
C LEU A 40 10.53 -8.01 0.18
N GLN A 41 11.23 -8.04 -0.94
CA GLN A 41 12.62 -7.59 -1.00
C GLN A 41 12.74 -6.11 -0.65
N LYS A 42 11.87 -5.29 -1.20
CA LYS A 42 11.91 -3.84 -0.96
C LYS A 42 11.46 -3.47 0.44
N VAL A 43 10.51 -4.19 1.01
CA VAL A 43 10.13 -3.97 2.41
C VAL A 43 11.34 -4.21 3.31
N GLU A 44 12.06 -5.28 3.09
CA GLU A 44 13.23 -5.61 3.90
C GLU A 44 14.35 -4.57 3.74
N GLY A 45 14.61 -4.14 2.50
CA GLY A 45 15.69 -3.19 2.24
C GLY A 45 15.35 -1.75 2.57
N LEU A 46 14.10 -1.34 2.38
CA LEU A 46 13.67 0.04 2.57
C LEU A 46 13.12 0.31 3.97
N LEU A 47 12.48 -0.67 4.58
CA LEU A 47 11.72 -0.54 5.84
C LEU A 47 10.75 0.64 5.76
N PRO A 48 9.76 0.57 4.85
CA PRO A 48 8.85 1.69 4.66
C PRO A 48 7.93 1.91 5.85
N HIS A 49 7.42 3.13 5.99
CA HIS A 49 6.41 3.46 6.98
C HIS A 49 5.02 3.05 6.51
N LEU A 50 4.82 3.08 5.20
CA LEU A 50 3.53 2.87 4.56
C LEU A 50 3.70 2.01 3.30
N VAL A 51 2.80 1.04 3.13
CA VAL A 51 2.74 0.21 1.91
C VAL A 51 1.33 0.29 1.35
N PHE A 52 1.22 0.61 0.06
CA PHE A 52 -0.01 0.41 -0.70
C PHE A 52 0.09 -0.95 -1.37
N MET A 53 -0.92 -1.78 -1.21
CA MET A 53 -0.90 -3.17 -1.66
C MET A 53 -2.14 -3.51 -2.47
N ASP A 54 -1.97 -3.92 -3.73
CA ASP A 54 -3.07 -4.50 -4.48
C ASP A 54 -3.19 -5.99 -4.15
N ILE A 55 -4.37 -6.55 -4.32
CA ILE A 55 -4.65 -7.96 -4.02
C ILE A 55 -4.16 -8.88 -5.13
N LYS A 56 -4.49 -8.55 -6.37
CA LYS A 56 -4.13 -9.40 -7.52
C LYS A 56 -2.78 -8.96 -8.08
N LEU A 57 -1.75 -9.74 -7.79
CA LEU A 57 -0.39 -9.50 -8.26
C LEU A 57 0.09 -10.70 -9.07
N PRO A 58 1.04 -10.52 -10.01
CA PRO A 58 1.61 -11.65 -10.73
C PRO A 58 2.22 -12.65 -9.74
N GLY A 59 1.75 -13.89 -9.79
CA GLY A 59 2.28 -14.98 -8.97
C GLY A 59 2.03 -14.87 -7.48
N ALA A 60 1.23 -13.90 -7.02
CA ALA A 60 1.03 -13.70 -5.58
C ALA A 60 -0.32 -13.06 -5.28
N ASN A 61 -0.76 -13.24 -4.04
CA ASN A 61 -1.95 -12.59 -3.50
C ASN A 61 -1.48 -11.55 -2.50
N GLY A 62 -1.88 -10.27 -2.72
CA GLY A 62 -1.45 -9.17 -1.88
C GLY A 62 -1.88 -9.29 -0.42
N LEU A 63 -2.98 -9.99 -0.15
CA LEU A 63 -3.42 -10.23 1.24
C LEU A 63 -2.42 -11.12 1.97
N GLU A 64 -1.92 -12.16 1.29
CA GLU A 64 -0.91 -13.05 1.86
C GLU A 64 0.42 -12.30 2.08
N ILE A 65 0.80 -11.46 1.13
CA ILE A 65 1.99 -10.60 1.27
C ILE A 65 1.83 -9.68 2.47
N THR A 66 0.64 -9.09 2.64
CA THR A 66 0.33 -8.24 3.80
C THR A 66 0.52 -9.00 5.10
N ARG A 67 0.01 -10.23 5.17
CA ARG A 67 0.16 -11.08 6.36
C ARG A 67 1.63 -11.27 6.71
N ARG A 68 2.47 -11.53 5.71
CA ARG A 68 3.90 -11.74 5.90
C ARG A 68 4.59 -10.45 6.36
N ILE A 69 4.25 -9.32 5.76
CA ILE A 69 4.80 -8.02 6.15
C ILE A 69 4.43 -7.69 7.61
N LYS A 70 3.15 -7.79 7.94
CA LYS A 70 2.67 -7.41 9.29
C LYS A 70 3.17 -8.38 10.35
N GLY A 71 3.37 -9.64 9.99
CA GLY A 71 3.90 -10.64 10.92
C GLY A 71 5.33 -10.36 11.33
N ARG A 72 6.11 -9.74 10.45
CA ARG A 72 7.51 -9.44 10.72
C ARG A 72 7.72 -7.98 11.14
N TYR A 73 6.96 -7.06 10.57
CA TYR A 73 7.10 -5.62 10.80
C TYR A 73 5.74 -5.02 11.17
N SER A 74 5.29 -5.25 12.40
CA SER A 74 3.94 -4.88 12.83
C SER A 74 3.65 -3.38 12.78
N THR A 75 4.68 -2.54 12.78
CA THR A 75 4.52 -1.08 12.76
C THR A 75 4.38 -0.49 11.36
N ILE A 76 4.66 -1.27 10.32
CA ILE A 76 4.45 -0.80 8.95
C ILE A 76 2.94 -0.71 8.70
N GLN A 77 2.48 0.46 8.25
CA GLN A 77 1.07 0.64 7.89
C GLN A 77 0.82 0.06 6.50
N VAL A 78 -0.20 -0.77 6.35
CA VAL A 78 -0.56 -1.35 5.06
C VAL A 78 -1.97 -0.91 4.68
N ILE A 79 -2.08 -0.27 3.52
CA ILE A 79 -3.35 0.11 2.90
C ILE A 79 -3.57 -0.81 1.71
N ILE A 80 -4.63 -1.61 1.76
CA ILE A 80 -5.06 -2.36 0.57
C ILE A 80 -5.76 -1.37 -0.35
N LEU A 81 -5.33 -1.29 -1.60
CA LEU A 81 -5.95 -0.44 -2.61
C LEU A 81 -6.16 -1.29 -3.86
N THR A 82 -7.39 -1.64 -4.14
CA THR A 82 -7.69 -2.70 -5.11
C THR A 82 -9.02 -2.48 -5.82
N SER A 83 -9.15 -3.09 -7.02
CA SER A 83 -10.42 -3.17 -7.73
C SER A 83 -11.31 -4.32 -7.21
N TYR A 84 -10.76 -5.19 -6.38
CA TYR A 84 -11.44 -6.39 -5.88
C TYR A 84 -12.07 -6.12 -4.52
N ASP A 85 -13.13 -5.29 -4.53
CA ASP A 85 -13.83 -4.90 -3.30
C ASP A 85 -14.96 -5.88 -2.99
N PHE A 86 -14.62 -7.04 -2.44
CA PHE A 86 -15.58 -8.06 -2.04
C PHE A 86 -15.53 -8.25 -0.53
N PRO A 87 -16.66 -8.57 0.11
CA PRO A 87 -16.68 -8.75 1.57
C PRO A 87 -15.65 -9.75 2.09
N GLU A 88 -15.46 -10.87 1.39
CA GLU A 88 -14.49 -11.88 1.80
C GLU A 88 -13.04 -11.35 1.76
N TYR A 89 -12.72 -10.45 0.85
CA TYR A 89 -11.39 -9.82 0.81
C TYR A 89 -11.22 -8.79 1.92
N ARG A 90 -12.28 -8.05 2.23
CA ARG A 90 -12.26 -7.10 3.34
C ARG A 90 -12.06 -7.82 4.67
N GLU A 91 -12.74 -8.95 4.87
CA GLU A 91 -12.56 -9.75 6.07
C GLU A 91 -11.15 -10.31 6.18
N ALA A 92 -10.64 -10.87 5.08
CA ALA A 92 -9.28 -11.41 5.07
C ALA A 92 -8.23 -10.31 5.33
N ALA A 93 -8.44 -9.11 4.80
CA ALA A 93 -7.53 -8.00 5.03
C ALA A 93 -7.44 -7.66 6.51
N VAL A 94 -8.57 -7.63 7.21
CA VAL A 94 -8.59 -7.37 8.65
C VAL A 94 -7.85 -8.48 9.40
N GLN A 95 -8.14 -9.75 9.06
CA GLN A 95 -7.50 -10.90 9.71
C GLN A 95 -6.00 -10.92 9.52
N TYR A 96 -5.52 -10.48 8.35
CA TYR A 96 -4.09 -10.49 8.02
C TYR A 96 -3.37 -9.22 8.47
N GLY A 97 -4.08 -8.30 9.10
CA GLY A 97 -3.47 -7.16 9.74
C GLY A 97 -3.37 -5.89 8.90
N ALA A 98 -4.05 -5.82 7.75
CA ALA A 98 -4.09 -4.59 6.97
C ALA A 98 -4.73 -3.50 7.81
N ASP A 99 -4.19 -2.29 7.72
CA ASP A 99 -4.67 -1.17 8.51
C ASP A 99 -5.85 -0.46 7.87
N HIS A 100 -5.91 -0.47 6.53
CA HIS A 100 -6.99 0.17 5.77
C HIS A 100 -7.27 -0.60 4.50
N PHE A 101 -8.50 -0.49 3.99
CA PHE A 101 -8.92 -1.10 2.74
C PHE A 101 -9.67 -0.07 1.91
N LEU A 102 -9.14 0.25 0.72
CA LEU A 102 -9.75 1.20 -0.21
C LEU A 102 -10.05 0.52 -1.54
N SER A 103 -11.19 0.86 -2.13
CA SER A 103 -11.55 0.42 -3.48
C SER A 103 -11.05 1.47 -4.48
N LYS A 104 -10.40 1.01 -5.56
CA LYS A 104 -9.95 1.91 -6.62
C LYS A 104 -11.11 2.67 -7.26
N GLU A 105 -12.27 2.00 -7.40
CA GLU A 105 -13.43 2.59 -8.06
C GLU A 105 -14.17 3.61 -7.22
N SER A 106 -14.22 3.40 -5.90
CA SER A 106 -15.01 4.26 -5.03
C SER A 106 -14.19 5.24 -4.20
N SER A 107 -12.87 5.17 -4.25
CA SER A 107 -12.01 6.10 -3.52
C SER A 107 -11.54 7.21 -4.44
N SER A 108 -11.81 8.45 -4.06
CA SER A 108 -11.35 9.61 -4.81
C SER A 108 -9.87 9.90 -4.50
N ARG A 109 -9.27 10.75 -5.32
CA ARG A 109 -7.92 11.26 -5.07
C ARG A 109 -7.84 11.86 -3.65
N GLU A 110 -8.84 12.67 -3.29
CA GLU A 110 -8.90 13.32 -1.98
C GLU A 110 -9.03 12.33 -0.84
N ASP A 111 -9.77 11.23 -1.04
CA ASP A 111 -9.91 10.19 -0.02
C ASP A 111 -8.55 9.55 0.28
N ILE A 112 -7.80 9.23 -0.77
CA ILE A 112 -6.49 8.61 -0.62
C ILE A 112 -5.52 9.58 0.07
N LEU A 113 -5.49 10.83 -0.40
CA LEU A 113 -4.58 11.83 0.16
C LEU A 113 -4.90 12.15 1.61
N ALA A 114 -6.18 12.21 1.97
CA ALA A 114 -6.59 12.48 3.35
C ALA A 114 -6.13 11.36 4.28
N LEU A 115 -6.26 10.11 3.83
CA LEU A 115 -5.81 8.97 4.62
C LEU A 115 -4.29 9.00 4.81
N VAL A 116 -3.55 9.22 3.74
CA VAL A 116 -2.08 9.30 3.80
C VAL A 116 -1.64 10.46 4.69
N ASP A 117 -2.33 11.60 4.59
CA ASP A 117 -2.02 12.77 5.39
C ASP A 117 -2.14 12.47 6.89
N SER A 118 -3.17 11.72 7.29
CA SER A 118 -3.35 11.34 8.69
C SER A 118 -2.22 10.43 9.18
N ILE A 119 -1.78 9.49 8.35
CA ILE A 119 -0.68 8.59 8.68
C ILE A 119 0.66 9.33 8.72
N TYR A 120 0.89 10.19 7.76
CA TYR A 120 2.10 10.99 7.64
C TYR A 120 2.24 11.94 8.84
N SER A 121 1.15 12.56 9.25
CA SER A 121 1.14 13.50 10.39
C SER A 121 1.46 12.79 11.70
N GLU A 122 0.99 11.55 11.89
CA GLU A 122 1.25 10.78 13.10
C GLU A 122 2.72 10.39 13.23
N ASP A 123 3.41 10.19 12.09
CA ASP A 123 4.80 9.80 12.07
C ASP A 123 5.73 10.99 12.38
N GLY A 124 5.30 12.14 12.00
CA GLY A 124 6.15 13.28 12.09
C GLY A 124 5.70 14.43 12.85
#